data_0f90aa99c4ad16b0671296894a093607
#
_entry.id   0f90aa99c4ad16b0671296894a093607
#
_cell.length_a   1.000
_cell.length_b   1.000
_cell.length_c   1.000
_cell.angle_alpha   90.00
_cell.angle_beta   90.00
_cell.angle_gamma   90.00
#
_symmetry.space_group_name_H-M   'P 1'
#
loop_
_entity.id
_entity.type
_entity.pdbx_description
1 polymer ?
#
loop_
_entity_poly.entity_id
_entity_poly.type
_entity_poly.pdbx_seq_one_letter_code
_entity_poly.pdbx_strand_id
1 'polypeptide(L)'
;MHQHTRAPLRTAIHRLSRRTAGAVAITLATLGGAQAATSTADTIKAYKLCTGADNASHVLQGTIDQNMRNDVTSIHFKQSPAHASYDWHNDPEPQYVITLSGTLAFATRNGETFTLHPGEVLIAEDNTGTGHRWNMVDDQPWRRGYVVLKPGTRDSFIPDDPAAAKVCNGS
;
A
#
# COMPACT_ATOMS: atom_id res chain seq x y z
N MET A 1 66.40 10.79 -35.23
CA MET A 1 66.72 10.28 -36.58
C MET A 1 65.43 10.31 -37.40
N HIS A 2 65.50 11.26 -38.29
CA HIS A 2 64.94 11.30 -39.68
C HIS A 2 63.40 11.24 -39.73
N GLN A 3 62.79 12.40 -39.97
CA GLN A 3 62.66 13.24 -41.20
C GLN A 3 61.75 12.60 -42.26
N HIS A 4 60.78 13.40 -42.58
CA HIS A 4 60.40 14.09 -43.83
C HIS A 4 59.31 13.29 -44.60
N THR A 5 58.33 13.80 -45.30
CA THR A 5 58.14 15.14 -45.96
C THR A 5 56.73 15.20 -46.57
N ARG A 6 56.12 16.37 -46.42
CA ARG A 6 55.44 17.19 -47.49
C ARG A 6 54.29 16.67 -48.35
N ALA A 7 53.26 17.53 -48.30
CA ALA A 7 52.21 17.85 -49.26
C ALA A 7 52.69 18.03 -50.73
N PRO A 8 51.85 18.43 -51.72
CA PRO A 8 50.75 19.39 -51.71
C PRO A 8 49.61 19.17 -52.75
N LEU A 9 48.60 20.03 -52.59
CA LEU A 9 47.78 20.80 -53.58
C LEU A 9 47.16 20.11 -54.83
N ARG A 10 45.87 20.30 -55.07
CA ARG A 10 45.28 21.26 -56.02
C ARG A 10 43.77 21.16 -56.11
N THR A 11 43.18 22.27 -55.84
CA THR A 11 42.07 22.99 -56.43
C THR A 11 41.40 22.41 -57.69
N ALA A 12 40.07 22.32 -57.63
CA ALA A 12 39.22 22.60 -58.78
C ALA A 12 37.81 23.02 -58.31
N ILE A 13 37.45 24.21 -58.68
CA ILE A 13 36.19 24.90 -58.50
C ILE A 13 35.28 24.43 -59.64
N HIS A 14 34.02 24.04 -59.33
CA HIS A 14 32.92 24.20 -60.28
C HIS A 14 31.65 24.58 -59.52
N ARG A 15 31.27 25.82 -59.78
CA ARG A 15 29.93 26.34 -59.52
C ARG A 15 28.93 25.66 -60.45
N LEU A 16 27.78 25.27 -59.93
CA LEU A 16 26.54 25.51 -60.63
C LEU A 16 25.35 25.51 -59.63
N SER A 17 24.58 26.48 -59.89
CA SER A 17 23.45 27.03 -59.18
C SER A 17 22.16 26.24 -59.28
N ARG A 18 21.22 26.58 -58.36
CA ARG A 18 19.74 26.53 -58.42
C ARG A 18 19.08 25.19 -58.05
N ARG A 19 18.29 25.15 -57.03
CA ARG A 19 16.91 25.65 -56.92
C ARG A 19 16.41 25.46 -55.49
N THR A 20 15.89 26.49 -54.96
CA THR A 20 15.07 26.54 -53.73
C THR A 20 13.79 25.72 -53.91
N ALA A 21 13.62 24.69 -53.11
CA ALA A 21 12.32 24.15 -52.82
C ALA A 21 12.13 24.24 -51.31
N GLY A 22 11.33 25.18 -50.88
CA GLY A 22 10.98 25.34 -49.46
C GLY A 22 10.07 24.17 -49.04
N ALA A 23 10.59 23.30 -48.21
CA ALA A 23 9.77 22.35 -47.47
C ALA A 23 9.36 23.02 -46.17
N VAL A 24 8.12 23.45 -46.09
CA VAL A 24 7.48 23.85 -44.83
C VAL A 24 7.29 22.57 -44.00
N ALA A 25 8.17 22.34 -43.04
CA ALA A 25 7.99 21.32 -42.06
C ALA A 25 6.93 21.80 -41.05
N ILE A 26 5.71 21.29 -41.19
CA ILE A 26 4.68 21.45 -40.18
C ILE A 26 5.05 20.51 -39.02
N THR A 27 5.69 21.06 -38.00
CA THR A 27 5.85 20.34 -36.73
C THR A 27 4.49 20.27 -36.02
N LEU A 28 3.83 19.12 -36.12
CA LEU A 28 2.74 18.79 -35.19
C LEU A 28 3.34 18.70 -33.80
N ALA A 29 3.15 19.72 -33.00
CA ALA A 29 3.36 19.65 -31.57
C ALA A 29 2.25 18.72 -30.98
N THR A 30 2.57 17.48 -30.72
CA THR A 30 1.74 16.62 -29.88
C THR A 30 1.76 17.20 -28.48
N LEU A 31 0.69 17.86 -28.10
CA LEU A 31 0.39 18.16 -26.71
C LEU A 31 0.24 16.81 -25.98
N GLY A 32 1.35 16.27 -25.49
CA GLY A 32 1.33 15.18 -24.54
C GLY A 32 0.65 15.68 -23.29
N GLY A 33 -0.62 15.35 -23.13
CA GLY A 33 -1.31 15.55 -21.87
C GLY A 33 -0.57 14.78 -20.79
N ALA A 34 0.12 15.50 -19.91
CA ALA A 34 0.60 14.92 -18.66
C ALA A 34 -0.64 14.48 -17.88
N GLN A 35 -0.97 13.20 -17.97
CA GLN A 35 -1.88 12.59 -17.00
C GLN A 35 -1.21 12.75 -15.65
N ALA A 36 -1.75 13.63 -14.83
CA ALA A 36 -1.42 13.66 -13.42
C ALA A 36 -1.73 12.26 -12.89
N ALA A 37 -0.67 11.50 -12.59
CA ALA A 37 -0.81 10.30 -11.80
C ALA A 37 -1.44 10.76 -10.49
N THR A 38 -2.69 10.38 -10.25
CA THR A 38 -3.32 10.53 -8.94
C THR A 38 -2.42 9.78 -7.97
N SER A 39 -1.68 10.55 -7.17
CA SER A 39 -0.87 10.03 -6.09
C SER A 39 -1.81 9.29 -5.13
N THR A 40 -1.74 7.98 -5.08
CA THR A 40 -2.39 7.14 -4.06
C THR A 40 -1.66 7.22 -2.71
N ALA A 41 -0.83 8.26 -2.51
CA ALA A 41 0.20 8.31 -1.48
C ALA A 41 -0.25 8.85 -0.12
N ASP A 42 -1.50 9.27 0.06
CA ASP A 42 -1.90 9.97 1.30
C ASP A 42 -2.94 9.24 2.14
N THR A 43 -3.16 7.95 1.94
CA THR A 43 -4.11 7.17 2.73
C THR A 43 -3.38 6.21 3.66
N ILE A 44 -3.88 6.07 4.89
CA ILE A 44 -3.41 5.06 5.84
C ILE A 44 -4.05 3.74 5.43
N LYS A 45 -3.24 2.82 4.92
CA LYS A 45 -3.69 1.49 4.55
C LYS A 45 -4.13 0.71 5.78
N ALA A 46 -5.24 0.01 5.64
CA ALA A 46 -5.81 -0.76 6.72
C ALA A 46 -6.35 -2.12 6.27
N TYR A 47 -6.37 -3.04 7.23
CA TYR A 47 -7.08 -4.31 7.13
C TYR A 47 -8.12 -4.38 8.23
N LYS A 48 -9.25 -5.01 7.96
CA LYS A 48 -10.25 -5.30 8.97
C LYS A 48 -10.46 -6.80 9.07
N LEU A 49 -10.31 -7.33 10.30
CA LEU A 49 -10.79 -8.65 10.67
C LEU A 49 -12.18 -8.52 11.26
N CYS A 50 -13.12 -9.31 10.80
CA CYS A 50 -14.47 -9.34 11.32
C CYS A 50 -15.03 -10.76 11.35
N THR A 51 -16.03 -10.99 12.18
CA THR A 51 -16.82 -12.24 12.14
C THR A 51 -17.99 -12.08 11.19
N GLY A 52 -18.10 -12.97 10.19
CA GLY A 52 -19.22 -13.02 9.26
C GLY A 52 -20.44 -13.76 9.82
N ALA A 53 -21.56 -13.68 9.10
CA ALA A 53 -22.79 -14.42 9.42
C ALA A 53 -22.61 -15.95 9.38
N ASP A 54 -21.58 -16.43 8.69
CA ASP A 54 -21.14 -17.84 8.64
C ASP A 54 -20.30 -18.27 9.85
N ASN A 55 -20.14 -17.37 10.84
CA ASN A 55 -19.30 -17.55 12.01
C ASN A 55 -17.80 -17.74 11.69
N ALA A 56 -17.34 -17.34 10.51
CA ALA A 56 -15.94 -17.33 10.13
C ALA A 56 -15.32 -15.94 10.33
N SER A 57 -14.01 -15.92 10.62
CA SER A 57 -13.24 -14.67 10.56
C SER A 57 -12.87 -14.35 9.12
N HIS A 58 -13.18 -13.14 8.67
CA HIS A 58 -12.93 -12.63 7.33
C HIS A 58 -11.96 -11.45 7.35
N VAL A 59 -11.28 -11.23 6.21
CA VAL A 59 -10.36 -10.10 6.01
C VAL A 59 -10.90 -9.17 4.95
N LEU A 60 -10.97 -7.88 5.26
CA LEU A 60 -11.20 -6.81 4.29
C LEU A 60 -9.95 -5.95 4.16
N GLN A 61 -9.67 -5.48 2.95
CA GLN A 61 -8.66 -4.45 2.68
C GLN A 61 -9.34 -3.09 2.52
N GLY A 62 -8.62 -2.04 2.89
CA GLY A 62 -9.13 -0.68 2.79
C GLY A 62 -8.18 0.35 3.39
N THR A 63 -8.76 1.44 3.82
CA THR A 63 -8.04 2.59 4.39
C THR A 63 -8.75 3.11 5.63
N ILE A 64 -8.08 4.01 6.37
CA ILE A 64 -8.65 4.73 7.50
C ILE A 64 -9.29 6.05 7.02
N ASP A 65 -10.53 6.31 7.43
CA ASP A 65 -11.13 7.64 7.32
C ASP A 65 -10.45 8.60 8.30
N GLN A 66 -9.58 9.47 7.75
CA GLN A 66 -8.78 10.41 8.53
C GLN A 66 -9.60 11.55 9.16
N ASN A 67 -10.85 11.73 8.76
CA ASN A 67 -11.75 12.75 9.28
C ASN A 67 -12.64 12.21 10.41
N MET A 68 -12.76 10.91 10.55
CA MET A 68 -13.58 10.29 11.59
C MET A 68 -12.87 10.30 12.93
N ARG A 69 -13.63 10.54 13.99
CA ARG A 69 -13.15 10.44 15.38
C ARG A 69 -13.90 9.30 16.07
N ASN A 70 -13.16 8.49 16.83
CA ASN A 70 -13.72 7.35 17.53
C ASN A 70 -13.68 7.56 19.04
N ASP A 71 -14.73 7.12 19.73
CA ASP A 71 -14.74 7.00 21.18
C ASP A 71 -13.94 5.76 21.59
N VAL A 72 -13.01 5.92 22.53
CA VAL A 72 -12.12 4.85 22.97
C VAL A 72 -12.22 4.65 24.48
N THR A 73 -11.99 3.41 24.93
CA THR A 73 -11.94 3.07 26.36
C THR A 73 -10.51 3.09 26.88
N SER A 74 -9.52 2.70 26.05
CA SER A 74 -8.13 2.66 26.47
C SER A 74 -7.18 2.75 25.28
N ILE A 75 -5.95 3.16 25.56
CA ILE A 75 -4.81 3.08 24.66
C ILE A 75 -3.69 2.41 25.45
N HIS A 76 -3.05 1.38 24.85
CA HIS A 76 -1.89 0.73 25.44
C HIS A 76 -0.92 0.26 24.38
N PHE A 77 0.31 -0.08 24.76
CA PHE A 77 1.36 -0.48 23.84
C PHE A 77 1.91 -1.86 24.24
N LYS A 78 2.32 -2.61 23.22
CA LYS A 78 2.92 -3.93 23.40
C LYS A 78 4.07 -4.14 22.44
N GLN A 79 5.04 -4.96 22.86
CA GLN A 79 6.13 -5.45 22.02
C GLN A 79 6.15 -6.98 22.06
N SER A 80 6.34 -7.61 20.92
CA SER A 80 6.70 -9.03 20.78
C SER A 80 8.10 -9.11 20.19
N PRO A 81 8.94 -10.08 20.58
CA PRO A 81 10.25 -10.25 19.97
C PRO A 81 10.15 -10.62 18.49
N ALA A 82 11.24 -10.42 17.73
CA ALA A 82 11.35 -10.95 16.37
C ALA A 82 11.05 -12.45 16.35
N HIS A 83 10.50 -12.94 15.24
CA HIS A 83 10.09 -14.34 15.01
C HIS A 83 8.98 -14.86 15.93
N ALA A 84 8.36 -13.99 16.74
CA ALA A 84 7.20 -14.38 17.53
C ALA A 84 6.03 -14.78 16.62
N SER A 85 5.20 -15.65 17.14
CA SER A 85 3.93 -16.06 16.53
C SER A 85 2.85 -16.17 17.60
N TYR A 86 1.60 -16.13 17.16
CA TYR A 86 0.47 -16.42 18.01
C TYR A 86 -0.51 -17.31 17.26
N ASP A 87 -0.90 -18.40 17.91
CA ASP A 87 -1.77 -19.39 17.29
C ASP A 87 -3.23 -18.90 17.24
N TRP A 88 -4.13 -19.73 16.75
CA TRP A 88 -5.53 -19.42 16.53
C TRP A 88 -6.21 -18.80 17.75
N HIS A 89 -6.72 -17.60 17.59
CA HIS A 89 -7.40 -16.83 18.64
C HIS A 89 -8.36 -15.82 18.02
N ASN A 90 -9.29 -15.35 18.83
CA ASN A 90 -10.13 -14.19 18.55
C ASN A 90 -9.55 -12.96 19.25
N ASP A 91 -9.83 -11.78 18.73
CA ASP A 91 -9.55 -10.56 19.47
C ASP A 91 -10.48 -10.45 20.70
N PRO A 92 -9.96 -10.01 21.85
CA PRO A 92 -10.77 -9.95 23.06
C PRO A 92 -11.86 -8.86 23.01
N GLU A 93 -11.62 -7.81 22.26
CA GLU A 93 -12.50 -6.63 22.14
C GLU A 93 -12.21 -5.86 20.84
N PRO A 94 -13.18 -5.08 20.30
CA PRO A 94 -12.97 -4.28 19.11
C PRO A 94 -11.87 -3.24 19.32
N GLN A 95 -10.86 -3.23 18.43
CA GLN A 95 -9.70 -2.37 18.59
C GLN A 95 -8.98 -2.07 17.29
N TYR A 96 -8.27 -0.95 17.25
CA TYR A 96 -7.22 -0.72 16.26
C TYR A 96 -5.89 -1.27 16.78
N VAL A 97 -5.14 -1.90 15.91
CA VAL A 97 -3.75 -2.30 16.14
C VAL A 97 -2.88 -1.49 15.18
N ILE A 98 -2.20 -0.48 15.70
CA ILE A 98 -1.34 0.40 14.92
C ILE A 98 0.07 -0.19 14.93
N THR A 99 0.55 -0.66 13.78
CA THR A 99 1.86 -1.29 13.67
C THR A 99 2.95 -0.22 13.53
N LEU A 100 3.86 -0.19 14.51
CA LEU A 100 4.97 0.77 14.57
C LEU A 100 6.27 0.19 14.00
N SER A 101 6.51 -1.10 14.18
CA SER A 101 7.64 -1.85 13.61
C SER A 101 7.33 -3.34 13.52
N GLY A 102 8.04 -4.05 12.68
CA GLY A 102 7.86 -5.48 12.43
C GLY A 102 6.79 -5.73 11.35
N THR A 103 6.99 -6.80 10.58
CA THR A 103 6.09 -7.24 9.51
C THR A 103 5.48 -8.58 9.89
N LEU A 104 4.17 -8.71 9.73
CA LEU A 104 3.43 -9.89 10.17
C LEU A 104 2.62 -10.50 9.02
N ALA A 105 2.65 -11.82 8.92
CA ALA A 105 1.71 -12.58 8.10
C ALA A 105 0.55 -13.07 8.96
N PHE A 106 -0.66 -12.74 8.53
CA PHE A 106 -1.91 -13.15 9.15
C PHE A 106 -2.62 -14.22 8.30
N ALA A 107 -3.36 -15.10 8.94
CA ALA A 107 -4.22 -16.06 8.28
C ALA A 107 -5.50 -16.29 9.10
N THR A 108 -6.64 -16.42 8.42
CA THR A 108 -7.91 -16.86 8.97
C THR A 108 -8.12 -18.36 8.70
N ARG A 109 -9.04 -19.02 9.41
CA ARG A 109 -9.28 -20.47 9.22
C ARG A 109 -9.94 -20.82 7.89
N ASN A 110 -10.60 -19.87 7.24
CA ASN A 110 -11.15 -20.04 5.88
C ASN A 110 -10.11 -19.85 4.78
N GLY A 111 -8.83 -19.59 5.13
CA GLY A 111 -7.70 -19.52 4.19
C GLY A 111 -7.40 -18.12 3.65
N GLU A 112 -8.08 -17.09 4.11
CA GLU A 112 -7.74 -15.71 3.76
C GLU A 112 -6.44 -15.30 4.46
N THR A 113 -5.59 -14.53 3.77
CA THR A 113 -4.29 -14.10 4.29
C THR A 113 -4.01 -12.64 3.95
N PHE A 114 -3.22 -11.98 4.78
CA PHE A 114 -2.67 -10.67 4.49
C PHE A 114 -1.34 -10.46 5.21
N THR A 115 -0.60 -9.45 4.77
CA THR A 115 0.63 -9.01 5.44
C THR A 115 0.43 -7.60 5.96
N LEU A 116 0.74 -7.41 7.25
CA LEU A 116 0.65 -6.13 7.94
C LEU A 116 2.06 -5.55 8.11
N HIS A 117 2.25 -4.33 7.60
CA HIS A 117 3.53 -3.62 7.64
C HIS A 117 3.52 -2.45 8.63
N PRO A 118 4.70 -1.94 9.02
CA PRO A 118 4.80 -0.70 9.79
C PRO A 118 4.08 0.47 9.09
N GLY A 119 3.31 1.24 9.87
CA GLY A 119 2.47 2.34 9.38
C GLY A 119 1.08 1.91 8.90
N GLU A 120 0.81 0.62 8.76
CA GLU A 120 -0.53 0.10 8.47
C GLU A 120 -1.32 -0.17 9.76
N VAL A 121 -2.65 -0.18 9.66
CA VAL A 121 -3.56 -0.36 10.77
C VAL A 121 -4.40 -1.62 10.56
N LEU A 122 -4.48 -2.46 11.59
CA LEU A 122 -5.46 -3.54 11.66
C LEU A 122 -6.63 -3.09 12.54
N ILE A 123 -7.84 -3.20 12.01
CA ILE A 123 -9.07 -3.11 12.78
C ILE A 123 -9.45 -4.55 13.15
N ALA A 124 -9.31 -4.88 14.42
CA ALA A 124 -9.50 -6.22 14.94
C ALA A 124 -10.88 -6.31 15.61
N GLU A 125 -11.83 -6.92 14.89
CA GLU A 125 -13.24 -7.07 15.30
C GLU A 125 -13.78 -8.49 15.10
N ASP A 126 -12.91 -9.47 14.88
CA ASP A 126 -13.29 -10.89 14.90
C ASP A 126 -13.30 -11.43 16.34
N ASN A 127 -14.09 -10.76 17.20
CA ASN A 127 -14.19 -11.07 18.63
C ASN A 127 -14.89 -12.40 18.91
N THR A 128 -15.51 -12.98 17.91
CA THR A 128 -16.18 -14.28 17.92
C THR A 128 -15.77 -15.08 16.69
N GLY A 129 -16.35 -16.27 16.50
CA GLY A 129 -16.13 -17.06 15.30
C GLY A 129 -14.84 -17.89 15.34
N THR A 130 -14.29 -18.14 14.16
CA THR A 130 -13.19 -19.10 13.98
C THR A 130 -11.81 -18.55 14.31
N GLY A 131 -11.67 -17.23 14.41
CA GLY A 131 -10.43 -16.56 14.78
C GLY A 131 -9.38 -16.53 13.67
N HIS A 132 -8.26 -15.94 14.01
CA HIS A 132 -7.08 -15.77 13.16
C HIS A 132 -5.80 -16.18 13.88
N ARG A 133 -4.70 -16.25 13.15
CA ARG A 133 -3.35 -16.40 13.66
C ARG A 133 -2.40 -15.45 12.97
N TRP A 134 -1.24 -15.21 13.57
CA TRP A 134 -0.18 -14.44 12.94
C TRP A 134 1.21 -14.99 13.27
N ASN A 135 2.16 -14.70 12.41
CA ASN A 135 3.59 -14.88 12.64
C ASN A 135 4.37 -13.69 12.10
N MET A 136 5.47 -13.37 12.74
CA MET A 136 6.40 -12.39 12.23
C MET A 136 7.21 -12.96 11.08
N VAL A 137 7.47 -12.13 10.05
CA VAL A 137 8.17 -12.54 8.81
C VAL A 137 9.48 -11.78 8.59
N ASP A 138 9.84 -10.89 9.51
CA ASP A 138 11.12 -10.17 9.50
C ASP A 138 11.86 -10.28 10.83
N ASP A 139 13.08 -9.70 10.88
CA ASP A 139 13.96 -9.74 12.06
C ASP A 139 13.72 -8.58 13.05
N GLN A 140 12.68 -7.78 12.83
CA GLN A 140 12.35 -6.67 13.72
C GLN A 140 11.34 -7.09 14.79
N PRO A 141 11.41 -6.56 16.01
CA PRO A 141 10.36 -6.78 16.99
C PRO A 141 9.05 -6.10 16.55
N TRP A 142 7.93 -6.75 16.79
CA TRP A 142 6.63 -6.12 16.58
C TRP A 142 6.30 -5.17 17.72
N ARG A 143 6.40 -3.87 17.44
CA ARG A 143 5.92 -2.80 18.32
C ARG A 143 4.60 -2.28 17.80
N ARG A 144 3.62 -2.15 18.68
CA ARG A 144 2.27 -1.73 18.32
C ARG A 144 1.56 -0.96 19.40
N GLY A 145 0.67 -0.07 18.97
CA GLY A 145 -0.33 0.55 19.82
C GLY A 145 -1.68 -0.12 19.64
N TYR A 146 -2.36 -0.40 20.71
CA TYR A 146 -3.76 -0.80 20.74
C TYR A 146 -4.61 0.39 21.13
N VAL A 147 -5.68 0.64 20.36
CA VAL A 147 -6.70 1.65 20.65
C VAL A 147 -8.03 0.93 20.75
N VAL A 148 -8.46 0.66 21.96
CA VAL A 148 -9.66 -0.14 22.24
C VAL A 148 -10.89 0.76 22.06
N LEU A 149 -11.80 0.35 21.19
CA LEU A 149 -13.02 1.06 20.90
C LEU A 149 -14.03 0.94 22.04
N LYS A 150 -14.76 2.00 22.29
CA LYS A 150 -15.91 1.94 23.20
C LYS A 150 -17.03 1.09 22.57
N PRO A 151 -17.69 0.22 23.31
CA PRO A 151 -18.80 -0.59 22.79
C PRO A 151 -19.83 0.22 22.01
N GLY A 152 -20.16 -0.22 20.80
CA GLY A 152 -21.09 0.46 19.89
C GLY A 152 -20.50 1.62 19.09
N THR A 153 -19.20 1.90 19.22
CA THR A 153 -18.50 2.85 18.36
C THR A 153 -18.29 2.23 16.98
N ARG A 154 -18.68 2.97 15.93
CA ARG A 154 -18.32 2.62 14.56
C ARG A 154 -16.83 2.88 14.34
N ASP A 155 -16.13 1.93 13.72
CA ASP A 155 -14.74 2.12 13.30
C ASP A 155 -14.59 3.08 12.12
N SER A 156 -13.35 3.52 11.87
CA SER A 156 -12.99 4.43 10.77
C SER A 156 -12.57 3.70 9.48
N PHE A 157 -12.97 2.47 9.27
CA PHE A 157 -12.58 1.68 8.10
C PHE A 157 -13.39 2.08 6.85
N ILE A 158 -12.68 2.32 5.75
CA ILE A 158 -13.24 2.49 4.41
C ILE A 158 -12.79 1.30 3.57
N PRO A 159 -13.67 0.37 3.21
CA PRO A 159 -13.29 -0.79 2.41
C PRO A 159 -12.96 -0.41 0.96
N ASP A 160 -11.94 -1.05 0.37
CA ASP A 160 -11.60 -0.91 -1.04
C ASP A 160 -12.74 -1.49 -1.93
N ASP A 161 -13.39 -2.54 -1.47
CA ASP A 161 -14.58 -3.12 -2.10
C ASP A 161 -15.79 -3.07 -1.13
N PRO A 162 -16.72 -2.12 -1.34
CA PRO A 162 -17.94 -2.05 -0.53
C PRO A 162 -18.86 -3.28 -0.67
N ALA A 163 -18.75 -4.05 -1.75
CA ALA A 163 -19.54 -5.27 -1.91
C ALA A 163 -18.98 -6.40 -1.02
N ALA A 164 -17.66 -6.55 -0.96
CA ALA A 164 -17.00 -7.50 -0.07
C ALA A 164 -17.28 -7.17 1.41
N ALA A 165 -17.41 -5.88 1.76
CA ALA A 165 -17.67 -5.45 3.13
C ALA A 165 -18.99 -5.98 3.72
N LYS A 166 -19.90 -6.44 2.89
CA LYS A 166 -21.18 -7.02 3.36
C LYS A 166 -20.99 -8.29 4.20
N VAL A 167 -19.87 -8.99 4.05
CA VAL A 167 -19.57 -10.17 4.86
C VAL A 167 -19.48 -9.83 6.35
N CYS A 168 -18.99 -8.64 6.69
CA CYS A 168 -18.86 -8.15 8.06
C CYS A 168 -20.16 -7.52 8.64
N ASN A 169 -21.16 -7.26 7.80
CA ASN A 169 -22.38 -6.55 8.21
C ASN A 169 -23.52 -7.49 8.65
N GLY A 170 -23.23 -8.76 8.84
CA GLY A 170 -24.20 -9.80 9.21
C GLY A 170 -24.25 -10.11 10.71
N SER A 171 -23.59 -9.30 11.57
CA SER A 171 -23.59 -9.43 13.04
C SER A 171 -24.44 -8.36 13.72
#